data_38c2fe758dc75a1b19b28bf285dbf936
#
_entry.id   38c2fe758dc75a1b19b28bf285dbf936
#
_cell.length_a   1.000
_cell.length_b   1.000
_cell.length_c   1.000
_cell.angle_alpha   90.00
_cell.angle_beta   90.00
_cell.angle_gamma   90.00
#
_symmetry.space_group_name_H-M   'P 1'
#
loop_
_entity.id
_entity.type
_entity.pdbx_description
1 polymer ?
#
loop_
_entity_poly.entity_id
_entity_poly.type
_entity_poly.pdbx_seq_one_letter_code
_entity_poly.pdbx_strand_id
1 'polypeptide(L)'
;MTEYGQSRRLDVVLFGATGFTGRLVADYLAQRAPTLRWAIAGRSREKLQQVKSDLAGRYPALAALEVLVADAADPDALAVVAKDARVVCTTVGPYAVHGRELAAACAEQGTDYCDLAGEVNFIRESIDRNHARAGESRARIVHCCGFDSIPSDLGVHLLAGHFDQQGRKLRSASFFVGPMKGGVSGGTIASMLAMLEQASRDRQQRRLIGDPYALIPDRDKDRGPDHGDQMIPKFEPLIGAWTGPFVMAAINTRVVRRTNAITGYRYGKDFRYREAMVFGKGAKGAASAAAFSAGVAAFVTLGSTGPGRSILKPLLPAPGQGPGKAQRDAGFFRVRIVGEGDGKGPLRAVARVEGTSDPGYGETAKMLGESALCLALDRDQLEPRHGVLTPASAMGNRLIERLRAAGMTFAIEGDPLRPPSPEGRSSPA
;
A
#
# COMPACT_ATOMS: atom_id res chain seq x y z
N MET A 1 19.12 -27.41 -11.11
CA MET A 1 17.78 -27.00 -11.59
C MET A 1 16.78 -27.58 -10.59
N THR A 2 16.47 -26.85 -9.55
CA THR A 2 15.41 -27.22 -8.59
C THR A 2 14.08 -26.94 -9.29
N GLU A 3 13.28 -28.00 -9.42
CA GLU A 3 11.95 -27.94 -10.05
C GLU A 3 11.06 -26.91 -9.35
N TYR A 4 10.90 -25.75 -9.98
CA TYR A 4 9.87 -24.77 -9.67
C TYR A 4 8.49 -25.28 -10.14
N GLY A 5 8.07 -26.41 -9.56
CA GLY A 5 6.88 -27.12 -10.00
C GLY A 5 6.26 -28.03 -8.94
N GLN A 6 6.75 -28.03 -7.70
CA GLN A 6 6.00 -28.70 -6.65
C GLN A 6 4.66 -27.95 -6.48
N SER A 7 3.59 -28.65 -6.79
CA SER A 7 2.22 -28.12 -6.65
C SER A 7 1.98 -27.78 -5.17
N ARG A 8 2.15 -26.48 -4.82
CA ARG A 8 1.79 -26.01 -3.48
C ARG A 8 0.35 -26.39 -3.21
N ARG A 9 0.08 -26.90 -2.03
CA ARG A 9 -1.24 -27.39 -1.65
C ARG A 9 -2.28 -26.26 -1.61
N LEU A 10 -1.86 -25.08 -1.17
CA LEU A 10 -2.68 -23.89 -1.04
C LEU A 10 -2.23 -22.79 -2.01
N ASP A 11 -3.17 -22.11 -2.62
CA ASP A 11 -2.91 -20.95 -3.45
C ASP A 11 -2.65 -19.72 -2.58
N VAL A 12 -3.41 -19.54 -1.48
CA VAL A 12 -3.25 -18.43 -0.52
C VAL A 12 -3.41 -18.95 0.92
N VAL A 13 -2.56 -18.46 1.81
CA VAL A 13 -2.82 -18.51 3.26
C VAL A 13 -3.04 -17.09 3.76
N LEU A 14 -4.22 -16.83 4.34
CA LEU A 14 -4.52 -15.56 5.01
C LEU A 14 -4.11 -15.65 6.48
N PHE A 15 -2.98 -15.05 6.82
CA PHE A 15 -2.47 -15.01 8.19
C PHE A 15 -3.01 -13.79 8.94
N GLY A 16 -3.64 -14.04 10.12
CA GLY A 16 -4.29 -12.97 10.89
C GLY A 16 -5.77 -12.78 10.57
N ALA A 17 -6.44 -13.79 10.05
CA ALA A 17 -7.86 -13.78 9.70
C ALA A 17 -8.82 -13.43 10.85
N THR A 18 -8.36 -13.52 12.10
CA THR A 18 -9.17 -13.20 13.30
C THR A 18 -9.25 -11.71 13.61
N GLY A 19 -8.34 -10.89 13.04
CA GLY A 19 -8.34 -9.44 13.16
C GLY A 19 -9.45 -8.77 12.33
N PHE A 20 -9.74 -7.49 12.60
CA PHE A 20 -10.79 -6.77 11.88
C PHE A 20 -10.54 -6.75 10.37
N THR A 21 -9.37 -6.29 9.93
CA THR A 21 -8.99 -6.27 8.49
C THR A 21 -8.90 -7.69 7.93
N GLY A 22 -8.35 -8.66 8.69
CA GLY A 22 -8.26 -10.06 8.26
C GLY A 22 -9.63 -10.68 7.95
N ARG A 23 -10.66 -10.39 8.75
CA ARG A 23 -12.04 -10.82 8.48
C ARG A 23 -12.59 -10.21 7.18
N LEU A 24 -12.28 -8.95 6.89
CA LEU A 24 -12.70 -8.30 5.65
C LEU A 24 -12.00 -8.90 4.43
N VAL A 25 -10.71 -9.19 4.52
CA VAL A 25 -9.96 -9.87 3.46
C VAL A 25 -10.48 -11.30 3.27
N ALA A 26 -10.78 -12.04 4.34
CA ALA A 26 -11.37 -13.37 4.26
C ALA A 26 -12.73 -13.35 3.54
N ASP A 27 -13.59 -12.40 3.87
CA ASP A 27 -14.87 -12.20 3.20
C ASP A 27 -14.71 -11.84 1.72
N TYR A 28 -13.76 -10.96 1.41
CA TYR A 28 -13.43 -10.59 0.05
C TYR A 28 -12.94 -11.78 -0.79
N LEU A 29 -12.01 -12.59 -0.26
CA LEU A 29 -11.50 -13.78 -0.96
C LEU A 29 -12.60 -14.81 -1.18
N ALA A 30 -13.46 -15.04 -0.19
CA ALA A 30 -14.60 -15.93 -0.28
C ALA A 30 -15.57 -15.55 -1.41
N GLN A 31 -15.85 -14.27 -1.55
CA GLN A 31 -16.75 -13.75 -2.59
C GLN A 31 -16.08 -13.73 -3.98
N ARG A 32 -14.82 -13.31 -4.04
CA ARG A 32 -14.14 -13.00 -5.31
C ARG A 32 -13.54 -14.20 -6.01
N ALA A 33 -13.12 -15.22 -5.23
CA ALA A 33 -12.43 -16.39 -5.75
C ALA A 33 -12.96 -17.69 -5.11
N PRO A 34 -14.20 -18.12 -5.45
CA PRO A 34 -14.86 -19.27 -4.80
C PRO A 34 -14.16 -20.61 -5.03
N THR A 35 -13.33 -20.72 -6.07
CA THR A 35 -12.57 -21.94 -6.41
C THR A 35 -11.13 -21.91 -5.89
N LEU A 36 -10.74 -20.87 -5.15
CA LEU A 36 -9.40 -20.73 -4.57
C LEU A 36 -9.16 -21.82 -3.52
N ARG A 37 -7.98 -22.43 -3.57
CA ARG A 37 -7.53 -23.35 -2.52
C ARG A 37 -6.80 -22.53 -1.46
N TRP A 38 -7.48 -22.19 -0.40
CA TRP A 38 -6.91 -21.30 0.60
C TRP A 38 -7.20 -21.74 2.03
N ALA A 39 -6.44 -21.20 2.96
CA ALA A 39 -6.59 -21.42 4.39
C ALA A 39 -6.56 -20.10 5.15
N ILE A 40 -7.15 -20.10 6.34
CA ILE A 40 -7.00 -19.04 7.33
C ILE A 40 -5.99 -19.48 8.41
N ALA A 41 -5.12 -18.54 8.82
CA ALA A 41 -4.08 -18.83 9.78
C ALA A 41 -3.99 -17.81 10.91
N GLY A 42 -3.47 -18.24 12.07
CA GLY A 42 -3.25 -17.41 13.24
C GLY A 42 -3.08 -18.25 14.51
N ARG A 43 -2.87 -17.59 15.66
CA ARG A 43 -2.47 -18.28 16.91
C ARG A 43 -3.62 -18.95 17.70
N SER A 44 -4.88 -18.51 17.53
CA SER A 44 -6.01 -19.04 18.28
C SER A 44 -6.91 -19.92 17.41
N ARG A 45 -6.83 -21.25 17.61
CA ARG A 45 -7.69 -22.24 16.93
C ARG A 45 -9.17 -21.90 17.11
N GLU A 46 -9.59 -21.58 18.32
CA GLU A 46 -10.98 -21.27 18.63
C GLU A 46 -11.51 -20.07 17.81
N LYS A 47 -10.76 -18.94 17.81
CA LYS A 47 -11.15 -17.75 17.05
C LYS A 47 -11.13 -18.00 15.53
N LEU A 48 -10.21 -18.82 15.02
CA LEU A 48 -10.17 -19.22 13.62
C LEU A 48 -11.37 -20.09 13.25
N GLN A 49 -11.77 -21.03 14.11
CA GLN A 49 -12.97 -21.85 13.90
C GLN A 49 -14.24 -20.99 13.89
N GLN A 50 -14.31 -19.95 14.73
CA GLN A 50 -15.41 -18.99 14.68
C GLN A 50 -15.44 -18.24 13.35
N VAL A 51 -14.28 -17.74 12.85
CA VAL A 51 -14.20 -17.10 11.53
C VAL A 51 -14.65 -18.05 10.41
N LYS A 52 -14.18 -19.31 10.44
CA LYS A 52 -14.60 -20.34 9.49
C LYS A 52 -16.12 -20.57 9.53
N SER A 53 -16.70 -20.69 10.72
CA SER A 53 -18.16 -20.86 10.89
C SER A 53 -18.94 -19.67 10.35
N ASP A 54 -18.50 -18.44 10.67
CA ASP A 54 -19.10 -17.20 10.16
C ASP A 54 -19.05 -17.10 8.62
N LEU A 55 -17.95 -17.54 8.01
CA LEU A 55 -17.79 -17.60 6.56
C LEU A 55 -18.67 -18.71 5.95
N ALA A 56 -18.68 -19.91 6.52
CA ALA A 56 -19.48 -21.04 6.03
C ALA A 56 -20.99 -20.74 6.08
N GLY A 57 -21.43 -19.97 7.08
CA GLY A 57 -22.84 -19.51 7.16
C GLY A 57 -23.25 -18.60 6.00
N ARG A 58 -22.30 -17.85 5.41
CA ARG A 58 -22.54 -16.97 4.26
C ARG A 58 -22.16 -17.61 2.93
N TYR A 59 -21.15 -18.46 2.93
CA TYR A 59 -20.59 -19.16 1.79
C TYR A 59 -20.48 -20.66 2.11
N PRO A 60 -21.53 -21.47 1.88
CA PRO A 60 -21.56 -22.89 2.29
C PRO A 60 -20.38 -23.73 1.76
N ALA A 61 -19.83 -23.39 0.60
CA ALA A 61 -18.65 -24.06 0.04
C ALA A 61 -17.42 -23.97 0.94
N LEU A 62 -17.36 -23.01 1.88
CA LEU A 62 -16.26 -22.82 2.82
C LEU A 62 -16.40 -23.64 4.12
N ALA A 63 -17.39 -24.53 4.22
CA ALA A 63 -17.50 -25.46 5.35
C ALA A 63 -16.22 -26.32 5.50
N ALA A 64 -15.52 -26.59 4.39
CA ALA A 64 -14.24 -27.31 4.37
C ALA A 64 -13.02 -26.38 4.43
N LEU A 65 -13.17 -25.05 4.63
CA LEU A 65 -12.06 -24.12 4.72
C LEU A 65 -11.02 -24.57 5.74
N GLU A 66 -9.78 -24.63 5.34
CA GLU A 66 -8.70 -25.10 6.20
C GLU A 66 -8.29 -24.04 7.25
N VAL A 67 -7.93 -24.53 8.44
CA VAL A 67 -7.49 -23.70 9.57
C VAL A 67 -6.09 -24.14 9.99
N LEU A 68 -5.13 -23.23 9.86
CA LEU A 68 -3.75 -23.42 10.25
C LEU A 68 -3.47 -22.66 11.55
N VAL A 69 -2.96 -23.36 12.57
CA VAL A 69 -2.58 -22.71 13.83
C VAL A 69 -1.08 -22.46 13.81
N ALA A 70 -0.70 -21.18 13.83
CA ALA A 70 0.69 -20.74 13.92
C ALA A 70 0.79 -19.42 14.67
N ASP A 71 1.78 -19.30 15.55
CA ASP A 71 2.12 -18.03 16.20
C ASP A 71 3.14 -17.27 15.34
N ALA A 72 3.00 -15.95 15.27
CA ALA A 72 3.96 -15.08 14.56
C ALA A 72 5.38 -15.07 15.19
N ALA A 73 5.51 -15.60 16.40
CA ALA A 73 6.76 -15.73 17.12
C ALA A 73 7.38 -17.15 17.01
N ASP A 74 6.75 -18.07 16.28
CA ASP A 74 7.22 -19.45 16.09
C ASP A 74 7.75 -19.67 14.66
N PRO A 75 9.08 -19.59 14.43
CA PRO A 75 9.67 -19.72 13.11
C PRO A 75 9.39 -21.06 12.44
N ASP A 76 9.33 -22.16 13.20
CA ASP A 76 9.11 -23.50 12.65
C ASP A 76 7.67 -23.63 12.13
N ALA A 77 6.69 -23.19 12.90
CA ALA A 77 5.30 -23.14 12.45
C ALA A 77 5.12 -22.23 11.22
N LEU A 78 5.81 -21.08 11.18
CA LEU A 78 5.77 -20.16 10.04
C LEU A 78 6.42 -20.77 8.79
N ALA A 79 7.51 -21.53 8.94
CA ALA A 79 8.15 -22.24 7.83
C ALA A 79 7.21 -23.29 7.21
N VAL A 80 6.44 -24.02 8.03
CA VAL A 80 5.41 -24.95 7.55
C VAL A 80 4.33 -24.22 6.77
N VAL A 81 3.80 -23.11 7.30
CA VAL A 81 2.79 -22.29 6.62
C VAL A 81 3.32 -21.78 5.27
N ALA A 82 4.55 -21.25 5.24
CA ALA A 82 5.16 -20.74 4.01
C ALA A 82 5.40 -21.87 2.99
N LYS A 83 5.84 -23.06 3.42
CA LYS A 83 6.09 -24.18 2.53
C LYS A 83 4.83 -24.68 1.82
N ASP A 84 3.68 -24.62 2.47
CA ASP A 84 2.41 -25.15 1.96
C ASP A 84 1.70 -24.18 0.96
N ALA A 85 2.02 -22.90 0.99
CA ALA A 85 1.33 -21.85 0.26
C ALA A 85 2.11 -21.34 -0.97
N ARG A 86 1.40 -20.97 -2.04
CA ARG A 86 1.97 -20.15 -3.11
C ARG A 86 2.17 -18.72 -2.63
N VAL A 87 1.19 -18.18 -1.89
CA VAL A 87 1.20 -16.83 -1.34
C VAL A 87 0.77 -16.84 0.12
N VAL A 88 1.52 -16.13 0.96
CA VAL A 88 1.07 -15.77 2.30
C VAL A 88 0.64 -14.30 2.28
N CYS A 89 -0.63 -14.07 2.56
CA CYS A 89 -1.23 -12.74 2.73
C CYS A 89 -1.42 -12.48 4.22
N THR A 90 -0.83 -11.42 4.77
CA THR A 90 -0.92 -11.18 6.22
C THR A 90 -1.46 -9.81 6.59
N THR A 91 -2.27 -9.81 7.66
CA THR A 91 -2.82 -8.60 8.30
C THR A 91 -2.36 -8.45 9.75
N VAL A 92 -1.32 -9.17 10.14
CA VAL A 92 -0.82 -9.17 11.53
C VAL A 92 0.19 -8.06 11.73
N GLY A 93 -0.27 -6.93 12.24
CA GLY A 93 0.55 -5.80 12.64
C GLY A 93 0.56 -5.59 14.18
N PRO A 94 1.42 -4.74 14.74
CA PRO A 94 2.50 -4.00 14.09
C PRO A 94 3.57 -4.90 13.45
N TYR A 95 3.95 -4.61 12.20
CA TYR A 95 4.83 -5.50 11.44
C TYR A 95 6.27 -5.49 11.96
N ALA A 96 6.74 -4.39 12.52
CA ALA A 96 8.02 -4.33 13.19
C ALA A 96 8.14 -5.30 14.39
N VAL A 97 7.02 -5.81 14.91
CA VAL A 97 6.97 -6.77 16.02
C VAL A 97 6.66 -8.19 15.52
N HIS A 98 5.71 -8.33 14.58
CA HIS A 98 5.12 -9.63 14.24
C HIS A 98 5.34 -10.04 12.78
N GLY A 99 5.92 -9.17 11.91
CA GLY A 99 6.05 -9.44 10.48
C GLY A 99 7.36 -10.07 10.05
N ARG A 100 8.41 -9.95 10.88
CA ARG A 100 9.80 -10.30 10.52
C ARG A 100 9.98 -11.77 10.14
N GLU A 101 9.58 -12.66 11.02
CA GLU A 101 9.83 -14.09 10.86
C GLU A 101 8.97 -14.70 9.74
N LEU A 102 7.73 -14.20 9.57
CA LEU A 102 6.88 -14.66 8.47
C LEU A 102 7.41 -14.24 7.10
N ALA A 103 7.87 -12.97 6.96
CA ALA A 103 8.49 -12.50 5.72
C ALA A 103 9.80 -13.27 5.41
N ALA A 104 10.61 -13.56 6.44
CA ALA A 104 11.82 -14.34 6.30
C ALA A 104 11.51 -15.80 5.88
N ALA A 105 10.54 -16.45 6.52
CA ALA A 105 10.10 -17.80 6.16
C ALA A 105 9.61 -17.87 4.70
N CYS A 106 8.84 -16.87 4.24
CA CYS A 106 8.41 -16.80 2.84
C CYS A 106 9.59 -16.63 1.88
N ALA A 107 10.56 -15.77 2.21
CA ALA A 107 11.77 -15.57 1.42
C ALA A 107 12.61 -16.86 1.32
N GLU A 108 12.73 -17.62 2.41
CA GLU A 108 13.43 -18.89 2.45
C GLU A 108 12.74 -19.98 1.60
N GLN A 109 11.42 -20.07 1.71
CA GLN A 109 10.66 -21.15 1.08
C GLN A 109 10.29 -20.87 -0.39
N GLY A 110 10.65 -19.71 -0.96
CA GLY A 110 10.25 -19.34 -2.33
C GLY A 110 8.74 -19.06 -2.43
N THR A 111 8.13 -18.63 -1.35
CA THR A 111 6.70 -18.30 -1.25
C THR A 111 6.49 -16.82 -1.43
N ASP A 112 5.56 -16.43 -2.28
CA ASP A 112 5.21 -15.03 -2.43
C ASP A 112 4.49 -14.52 -1.17
N TYR A 113 4.65 -13.25 -0.84
CA TYR A 113 4.15 -12.62 0.38
C TYR A 113 3.56 -11.24 0.09
N CYS A 114 2.45 -10.90 0.74
CA CYS A 114 1.90 -9.55 0.72
C CYS A 114 1.32 -9.14 2.06
N ASP A 115 1.44 -7.84 2.38
CA ASP A 115 1.01 -7.25 3.65
C ASP A 115 0.49 -5.81 3.51
N LEU A 116 0.15 -5.20 4.65
CA LEU A 116 -0.30 -3.81 4.82
C LEU A 116 0.72 -2.98 5.62
N ALA A 117 2.00 -3.30 5.57
CA ALA A 117 3.00 -2.59 6.32
C ALA A 117 3.18 -1.15 5.81
N GLY A 118 3.07 -0.18 6.72
CA GLY A 118 3.40 1.24 6.48
C GLY A 118 4.65 1.69 7.25
N GLU A 119 5.38 0.75 7.84
CA GLU A 119 6.49 0.97 8.77
C GLU A 119 7.82 0.97 8.02
N VAL A 120 8.36 2.16 7.70
CA VAL A 120 9.60 2.35 6.91
C VAL A 120 10.78 1.54 7.47
N ASN A 121 10.94 1.50 8.78
CA ASN A 121 12.00 0.76 9.46
C ASN A 121 11.86 -0.76 9.29
N PHE A 122 10.65 -1.31 9.40
CA PHE A 122 10.38 -2.71 9.14
C PHE A 122 10.67 -3.08 7.69
N ILE A 123 10.19 -2.28 6.75
CA ILE A 123 10.41 -2.54 5.31
C ILE A 123 11.90 -2.46 4.97
N ARG A 124 12.64 -1.48 5.54
CA ARG A 124 14.09 -1.40 5.35
C ARG A 124 14.79 -2.64 5.89
N GLU A 125 14.45 -3.08 7.09
CA GLU A 125 14.98 -4.32 7.68
C GLU A 125 14.65 -5.55 6.81
N SER A 126 13.42 -5.64 6.31
CA SER A 126 13.00 -6.71 5.39
C SER A 126 13.83 -6.69 4.11
N ILE A 127 14.12 -5.50 3.53
CA ILE A 127 14.99 -5.37 2.37
C ILE A 127 16.39 -5.89 2.69
N ASP A 128 16.98 -5.47 3.80
CA ASP A 128 18.35 -5.82 4.16
C ASP A 128 18.51 -7.32 4.45
N ARG A 129 17.53 -7.95 5.10
CA ARG A 129 17.57 -9.37 5.48
C ARG A 129 17.12 -10.31 4.36
N ASN A 130 16.09 -9.94 3.62
CA ASN A 130 15.35 -10.90 2.80
C ASN A 130 15.52 -10.68 1.29
N HIS A 131 16.01 -9.50 0.80
CA HIS A 131 15.98 -9.19 -0.63
C HIS A 131 16.81 -10.19 -1.46
N ALA A 132 18.04 -10.47 -1.05
CA ALA A 132 18.91 -11.41 -1.75
C ALA A 132 18.33 -12.82 -1.70
N ARG A 133 17.94 -13.27 -0.52
CA ARG A 133 17.38 -14.62 -0.33
C ARG A 133 16.09 -14.84 -1.12
N ALA A 134 15.18 -13.88 -1.11
CA ALA A 134 13.96 -13.92 -1.92
C ALA A 134 14.27 -13.90 -3.43
N GLY A 135 15.35 -13.22 -3.84
CA GLY A 135 15.85 -13.27 -5.21
C GLY A 135 16.30 -14.67 -5.61
N GLU A 136 17.09 -15.33 -4.77
CA GLU A 136 17.59 -16.71 -4.97
C GLU A 136 16.47 -17.73 -5.00
N SER A 137 15.56 -17.66 -4.04
CA SER A 137 14.41 -18.56 -3.91
C SER A 137 13.27 -18.24 -4.91
N ARG A 138 13.38 -17.13 -5.66
CA ARG A 138 12.37 -16.60 -6.56
C ARG A 138 11.04 -16.23 -5.88
N ALA A 139 11.10 -15.82 -4.62
CA ALA A 139 9.97 -15.24 -3.91
C ALA A 139 9.79 -13.76 -4.24
N ARG A 140 8.54 -13.30 -4.20
CA ARG A 140 8.16 -11.88 -4.22
C ARG A 140 7.65 -11.49 -2.85
N ILE A 141 8.41 -10.70 -2.11
CA ILE A 141 8.00 -10.17 -0.81
C ILE A 141 7.50 -8.75 -1.05
N VAL A 142 6.18 -8.54 -1.03
CA VAL A 142 5.55 -7.28 -1.42
C VAL A 142 4.88 -6.63 -0.22
N HIS A 143 5.48 -5.55 0.27
CA HIS A 143 4.92 -4.74 1.35
C HIS A 143 3.97 -3.66 0.80
N CYS A 144 3.16 -3.05 1.67
CA CYS A 144 2.31 -1.91 1.37
C CYS A 144 1.19 -2.20 0.35
N CYS A 145 0.54 -3.37 0.40
CA CYS A 145 -0.52 -3.77 -0.51
C CYS A 145 -1.93 -3.26 -0.11
N GLY A 146 -2.03 -2.10 0.52
CA GLY A 146 -3.28 -1.42 0.90
C GLY A 146 -3.39 0.00 0.39
N PHE A 147 -4.34 0.75 0.93
CA PHE A 147 -4.51 2.18 0.62
C PHE A 147 -3.26 3.00 0.94
N ASP A 148 -2.42 2.50 1.82
CA ASP A 148 -1.17 3.15 2.18
C ASP A 148 -0.32 3.48 0.94
N SER A 149 -0.15 2.54 -0.01
CA SER A 149 0.72 2.81 -1.16
C SER A 149 0.18 2.36 -2.52
N ILE A 150 -0.84 1.51 -2.60
CA ILE A 150 -1.40 1.02 -3.88
C ILE A 150 -1.82 2.18 -4.79
N PRO A 151 -2.60 3.19 -4.34
CA PRO A 151 -2.99 4.31 -5.20
C PRO A 151 -1.81 5.12 -5.70
N SER A 152 -0.80 5.32 -4.86
CA SER A 152 0.40 6.09 -5.16
C SER A 152 1.30 5.36 -6.16
N ASP A 153 1.69 4.14 -5.84
CA ASP A 153 2.69 3.37 -6.60
C ASP A 153 2.14 2.94 -7.97
N LEU A 154 0.93 2.37 -8.00
CA LEU A 154 0.28 1.99 -9.25
C LEU A 154 -0.19 3.18 -10.08
N GLY A 155 -0.60 4.27 -9.45
CA GLY A 155 -1.01 5.49 -10.15
C GLY A 155 0.17 6.16 -10.87
N VAL A 156 1.35 6.21 -10.23
CA VAL A 156 2.59 6.69 -10.87
C VAL A 156 3.06 5.72 -11.96
N HIS A 157 2.96 4.41 -11.73
CA HIS A 157 3.28 3.38 -12.74
C HIS A 157 2.39 3.52 -13.99
N LEU A 158 1.10 3.78 -13.81
CA LEU A 158 0.16 4.03 -14.90
C LEU A 158 0.54 5.29 -15.71
N LEU A 159 0.88 6.39 -15.01
CA LEU A 159 1.38 7.62 -15.66
C LEU A 159 2.67 7.37 -16.44
N ALA A 160 3.63 6.66 -15.85
CA ALA A 160 4.87 6.35 -16.54
C ALA A 160 4.62 5.56 -17.83
N GLY A 161 3.72 4.56 -17.79
CA GLY A 161 3.33 3.83 -19.00
C GLY A 161 2.68 4.71 -20.07
N HIS A 162 1.88 5.71 -19.65
CA HIS A 162 1.30 6.67 -20.59
C HIS A 162 2.36 7.56 -21.26
N PHE A 163 3.37 8.04 -20.52
CA PHE A 163 4.47 8.82 -21.09
C PHE A 163 5.38 7.97 -21.96
N ASP A 164 5.68 6.72 -21.56
CA ASP A 164 6.47 5.78 -22.37
C ASP A 164 5.84 5.54 -23.76
N GLN A 165 4.50 5.41 -23.84
CA GLN A 165 3.77 5.27 -25.11
C GLN A 165 3.91 6.51 -26.03
N GLN A 166 4.26 7.65 -25.47
CA GLN A 166 4.51 8.90 -26.21
C GLN A 166 6.01 9.15 -26.47
N GLY A 167 6.87 8.16 -26.18
CA GLY A 167 8.32 8.27 -26.30
C GLY A 167 8.95 9.27 -25.31
N ARG A 168 8.31 9.50 -24.18
CA ARG A 168 8.71 10.45 -23.13
C ARG A 168 8.90 9.72 -21.80
N LYS A 169 9.73 10.26 -20.92
CA LYS A 169 9.86 9.80 -19.54
C LYS A 169 9.07 10.68 -18.59
N LEU A 170 8.53 10.09 -17.55
CA LEU A 170 7.88 10.81 -16.47
C LEU A 170 8.97 11.53 -15.63
N ARG A 171 9.00 12.86 -15.69
CA ARG A 171 9.97 13.69 -14.94
C ARG A 171 9.54 13.98 -13.52
N SER A 172 8.25 14.25 -13.33
CA SER A 172 7.70 14.50 -11.99
C SER A 172 6.27 13.99 -11.88
N ALA A 173 5.87 13.63 -10.64
CA ALA A 173 4.49 13.33 -10.32
C ALA A 173 4.10 13.97 -8.97
N SER A 174 2.94 14.60 -8.94
CA SER A 174 2.37 15.22 -7.74
C SER A 174 1.03 14.59 -7.43
N PHE A 175 0.94 13.92 -6.29
CA PHE A 175 -0.24 13.21 -5.83
C PHE A 175 -1.08 14.11 -4.93
N PHE A 176 -2.34 14.29 -5.28
CA PHE A 176 -3.27 15.14 -4.59
C PHE A 176 -4.46 14.33 -4.08
N VAL A 177 -4.59 14.25 -2.76
CA VAL A 177 -5.75 13.64 -2.11
C VAL A 177 -6.89 14.65 -2.13
N GLY A 178 -7.91 14.34 -2.91
CA GLY A 178 -9.15 15.10 -2.98
C GLY A 178 -10.14 14.71 -1.87
N PRO A 179 -11.44 14.87 -2.13
CA PRO A 179 -12.46 14.46 -1.19
C PRO A 179 -12.36 12.97 -0.88
N MET A 180 -12.39 12.63 0.40
CA MET A 180 -12.43 11.26 0.90
C MET A 180 -13.37 11.16 2.11
N LYS A 181 -14.00 10.01 2.27
CA LYS A 181 -14.84 9.67 3.42
C LYS A 181 -14.45 8.29 3.93
N GLY A 182 -13.98 8.23 5.15
CA GLY A 182 -13.49 7.03 5.81
C GLY A 182 -12.57 7.41 6.96
N GLY A 183 -12.13 6.41 7.69
CA GLY A 183 -11.27 6.59 8.86
C GLY A 183 -9.86 6.05 8.64
N VAL A 184 -8.94 6.53 9.46
CA VAL A 184 -7.63 5.89 9.64
C VAL A 184 -7.82 4.66 10.55
N SER A 185 -7.23 3.54 10.20
CA SER A 185 -7.39 2.32 10.99
C SER A 185 -6.67 2.41 12.34
N GLY A 186 -7.23 1.78 13.37
CA GLY A 186 -6.54 1.65 14.66
C GLY A 186 -5.18 0.97 14.54
N GLY A 187 -5.01 0.06 13.58
CA GLY A 187 -3.72 -0.55 13.25
C GLY A 187 -2.71 0.47 12.69
N THR A 188 -3.12 1.29 11.73
CA THR A 188 -2.28 2.37 11.16
C THR A 188 -1.82 3.34 12.26
N ILE A 189 -2.74 3.76 13.12
CA ILE A 189 -2.42 4.66 14.25
C ILE A 189 -1.43 4.00 15.21
N ALA A 190 -1.64 2.73 15.55
CA ALA A 190 -0.72 2.00 16.43
C ALA A 190 0.68 1.89 15.83
N SER A 191 0.80 1.58 14.54
CA SER A 191 2.08 1.56 13.83
C SER A 191 2.75 2.93 13.79
N MET A 192 2.00 4.01 13.54
CA MET A 192 2.53 5.37 13.57
C MET A 192 3.07 5.75 14.95
N LEU A 193 2.32 5.48 16.01
CA LEU A 193 2.79 5.75 17.39
C LEU A 193 4.01 4.92 17.76
N ALA A 194 4.08 3.66 17.34
CA ALA A 194 5.25 2.79 17.55
C ALA A 194 6.49 3.34 16.80
N MET A 195 6.34 3.79 15.56
CA MET A 195 7.43 4.43 14.80
C MET A 195 7.91 5.73 15.48
N LEU A 196 7.00 6.59 15.96
CA LEU A 196 7.35 7.81 16.67
C LEU A 196 8.08 7.51 17.97
N GLU A 197 7.66 6.48 18.70
CA GLU A 197 8.34 6.02 19.91
C GLU A 197 9.76 5.53 19.62
N GLN A 198 9.96 4.71 18.62
CA GLN A 198 11.28 4.23 18.21
C GLN A 198 12.18 5.39 17.76
N ALA A 199 11.65 6.30 16.92
CA ALA A 199 12.37 7.48 16.48
C ALA A 199 12.77 8.42 17.62
N SER A 200 11.98 8.46 18.71
CA SER A 200 12.31 9.27 19.89
C SER A 200 13.45 8.70 20.72
N ARG A 201 13.57 7.37 20.75
CA ARG A 201 14.58 6.65 21.54
C ARG A 201 15.90 6.41 20.79
N ASP A 202 15.82 6.27 19.46
CA ASP A 202 16.97 5.92 18.61
C ASP A 202 17.17 6.95 17.50
N ARG A 203 18.36 7.60 17.52
CA ARG A 203 18.76 8.60 16.52
C ARG A 203 18.91 7.99 15.12
N GLN A 204 19.33 6.73 15.00
CA GLN A 204 19.48 6.05 13.71
C GLN A 204 18.11 5.76 13.11
N GLN A 205 17.17 5.26 13.89
CA GLN A 205 15.78 5.06 13.47
C GLN A 205 15.12 6.38 13.04
N ARG A 206 15.33 7.46 13.78
CA ARG A 206 14.83 8.79 13.42
C ARG A 206 15.36 9.27 12.07
N ARG A 207 16.66 9.08 11.82
CA ARG A 207 17.29 9.43 10.54
C ARG A 207 16.74 8.58 9.41
N LEU A 208 16.55 7.28 9.64
CA LEU A 208 16.00 6.36 8.66
C LEU A 208 14.56 6.73 8.28
N ILE A 209 13.68 6.94 9.26
CA ILE A 209 12.27 7.29 9.03
C ILE A 209 12.15 8.64 8.31
N GLY A 210 13.02 9.60 8.64
CA GLY A 210 13.08 10.92 8.01
C GLY A 210 13.74 10.94 6.63
N ASP A 211 14.42 9.86 6.22
CA ASP A 211 15.11 9.81 4.93
C ASP A 211 14.12 9.58 3.78
N PRO A 212 13.99 10.52 2.81
CA PRO A 212 13.12 10.35 1.66
C PRO A 212 13.52 9.19 0.74
N TYR A 213 14.74 8.70 0.85
CA TYR A 213 15.29 7.58 0.06
C TYR A 213 15.59 6.33 0.90
N ALA A 214 14.95 6.18 2.07
CA ALA A 214 15.18 5.09 3.02
C ALA A 214 15.09 3.68 2.41
N LEU A 215 14.25 3.49 1.40
CA LEU A 215 13.92 2.18 0.83
C LEU A 215 14.63 1.85 -0.50
N ILE A 216 15.42 2.76 -1.08
CA ILE A 216 16.17 2.46 -2.30
C ILE A 216 17.35 1.51 -2.02
N PRO A 217 17.85 0.77 -3.04
CA PRO A 217 18.95 -0.18 -2.86
C PRO A 217 20.23 0.48 -2.33
N ASP A 218 20.77 1.47 -3.03
CA ASP A 218 22.00 2.17 -2.63
C ASP A 218 21.69 3.63 -2.26
N ARG A 219 21.56 3.88 -0.95
CA ARG A 219 21.20 5.20 -0.42
C ARG A 219 22.32 6.24 -0.54
N ASP A 220 23.54 5.81 -0.70
CA ASP A 220 24.71 6.70 -0.75
C ASP A 220 24.97 7.18 -2.20
N LYS A 221 24.76 6.30 -3.18
CA LYS A 221 25.08 6.58 -4.59
C LYS A 221 23.89 7.02 -5.43
N ASP A 222 22.67 6.58 -5.08
CA ASP A 222 21.51 6.69 -5.95
C ASP A 222 20.43 7.65 -5.41
N ARG A 223 20.82 8.61 -4.59
CA ARG A 223 19.87 9.65 -4.11
C ARG A 223 19.44 10.54 -5.26
N GLY A 224 18.13 10.71 -5.37
CA GLY A 224 17.52 11.66 -6.31
C GLY A 224 17.34 13.06 -5.71
N PRO A 225 16.63 13.96 -6.41
CA PRO A 225 16.54 15.39 -6.09
C PRO A 225 15.49 15.74 -5.02
N ASP A 226 14.75 14.77 -4.51
CA ASP A 226 13.67 15.06 -3.55
C ASP A 226 14.20 15.30 -2.14
N HIS A 227 13.47 16.17 -1.43
CA HIS A 227 13.64 16.45 -0.03
C HIS A 227 12.54 15.77 0.81
N GLY A 228 12.35 16.21 2.06
CA GLY A 228 11.32 15.71 2.95
C GLY A 228 9.89 15.98 2.46
N ASP A 229 8.94 15.28 3.07
CA ASP A 229 7.51 15.41 2.75
C ASP A 229 6.95 16.76 3.20
N GLN A 230 5.86 17.21 2.60
CA GLN A 230 5.22 18.48 2.95
C GLN A 230 4.64 18.41 4.37
N MET A 231 5.07 19.32 5.25
CA MET A 231 4.60 19.42 6.64
C MET A 231 3.84 20.73 6.92
N ILE A 232 3.94 21.72 6.05
CA ILE A 232 3.32 23.04 6.20
C ILE A 232 2.30 23.30 5.11
N PRO A 233 1.32 24.22 5.35
CA PRO A 233 0.38 24.64 4.32
C PRO A 233 1.11 25.27 3.14
N LYS A 234 0.65 24.98 1.92
CA LYS A 234 1.23 25.55 0.71
C LYS A 234 0.12 25.78 -0.33
N PHE A 235 0.16 26.93 -1.01
CA PHE A 235 -0.64 27.11 -2.22
C PHE A 235 0.00 26.37 -3.39
N GLU A 236 -0.80 25.55 -4.07
CA GLU A 236 -0.34 24.69 -5.16
C GLU A 236 -0.88 25.22 -6.50
N PRO A 237 -0.01 25.86 -7.33
CA PRO A 237 -0.43 26.42 -8.61
C PRO A 237 -0.96 25.40 -9.61
N LEU A 238 -0.46 24.14 -9.59
CA LEU A 238 -0.90 23.08 -10.50
C LEU A 238 -2.40 22.79 -10.42
N ILE A 239 -3.01 22.99 -9.24
CA ILE A 239 -4.42 22.73 -8.99
C ILE A 239 -5.18 23.98 -8.52
N GLY A 240 -4.49 25.11 -8.37
CA GLY A 240 -5.06 26.38 -7.93
C GLY A 240 -5.69 26.32 -6.53
N ALA A 241 -5.12 25.53 -5.60
CA ALA A 241 -5.70 25.27 -4.28
C ALA A 241 -4.63 25.20 -3.17
N TRP A 242 -5.07 25.41 -1.94
CA TRP A 242 -4.23 25.19 -0.75
C TRP A 242 -4.12 23.71 -0.44
N THR A 243 -2.91 23.29 -0.07
CA THR A 243 -2.56 21.94 0.28
C THR A 243 -1.90 21.89 1.65
N GLY A 244 -1.95 20.73 2.30
CA GLY A 244 -1.30 20.45 3.58
C GLY A 244 -0.68 19.05 3.57
N PRO A 245 -0.09 18.60 4.69
CA PRO A 245 0.55 17.31 4.80
C PRO A 245 -0.45 16.17 4.51
N PHE A 246 0.02 15.13 3.84
CA PHE A 246 -0.66 13.85 3.77
C PHE A 246 0.10 12.84 4.64
N VAL A 247 -0.54 12.32 5.67
CA VAL A 247 0.14 11.50 6.68
C VAL A 247 0.78 10.22 6.10
N MET A 248 0.20 9.66 5.03
CA MET A 248 0.74 8.48 4.35
C MET A 248 1.92 8.80 3.43
N ALA A 249 2.20 10.07 3.12
CA ALA A 249 3.36 10.47 2.32
C ALA A 249 4.68 9.93 2.91
N ALA A 250 4.73 9.81 4.24
CA ALA A 250 5.89 9.29 4.97
C ALA A 250 6.28 7.85 4.55
N ILE A 251 5.38 7.05 4.04
CA ILE A 251 5.67 5.74 3.46
C ILE A 251 5.55 5.75 1.93
N ASN A 252 4.50 6.32 1.38
CA ASN A 252 4.19 6.25 -0.05
C ASN A 252 5.31 6.80 -0.93
N THR A 253 5.88 7.94 -0.55
CA THR A 253 6.96 8.58 -1.33
C THR A 253 8.22 7.70 -1.38
N ARG A 254 8.52 6.94 -0.30
CA ARG A 254 9.63 5.97 -0.25
C ARG A 254 9.33 4.76 -1.13
N VAL A 255 8.08 4.27 -1.15
CA VAL A 255 7.66 3.15 -1.98
C VAL A 255 7.79 3.51 -3.46
N VAL A 256 7.26 4.65 -3.90
CA VAL A 256 7.35 5.11 -5.30
C VAL A 256 8.80 5.31 -5.74
N ARG A 257 9.65 5.89 -4.89
CA ARG A 257 11.09 6.04 -5.19
C ARG A 257 11.80 4.68 -5.26
N ARG A 258 11.43 3.74 -4.39
CA ARG A 258 11.94 2.36 -4.48
C ARG A 258 11.51 1.71 -5.79
N THR A 259 10.25 1.83 -6.19
CA THR A 259 9.76 1.33 -7.48
C THR A 259 10.64 1.86 -8.61
N ASN A 260 10.88 3.17 -8.66
CA ASN A 260 11.75 3.77 -9.67
C ASN A 260 13.16 3.13 -9.66
N ALA A 261 13.78 3.01 -8.48
CA ALA A 261 15.14 2.49 -8.36
C ALA A 261 15.25 1.02 -8.80
N ILE A 262 14.36 0.14 -8.32
CA ILE A 262 14.42 -1.30 -8.62
C ILE A 262 13.87 -1.69 -10.00
N THR A 263 13.25 -0.74 -10.71
CA THR A 263 12.85 -0.89 -12.12
C THR A 263 13.87 -0.27 -13.09
N GLY A 264 15.11 -0.03 -12.64
CA GLY A 264 16.18 0.53 -13.45
C GLY A 264 15.99 2.02 -13.75
N TYR A 265 15.40 2.76 -12.83
CA TYR A 265 15.10 4.19 -12.98
C TYR A 265 14.21 4.49 -14.19
N ARG A 266 13.15 3.68 -14.34
CA ARG A 266 12.19 3.84 -15.44
C ARG A 266 11.62 5.27 -15.51
N TYR A 267 11.42 5.92 -14.36
CA TYR A 267 10.93 7.32 -14.28
C TYR A 267 12.06 8.36 -14.43
N GLY A 268 13.33 7.92 -14.51
CA GLY A 268 14.52 8.76 -14.53
C GLY A 268 15.17 8.89 -13.14
N LYS A 269 16.49 9.17 -13.13
CA LYS A 269 17.24 9.41 -11.89
C LYS A 269 16.84 10.74 -11.22
N ASP A 270 16.46 11.72 -12.03
CA ASP A 270 16.03 13.05 -11.58
C ASP A 270 14.51 13.14 -11.32
N PHE A 271 13.82 12.01 -11.28
CA PHE A 271 12.38 11.95 -11.02
C PHE A 271 12.03 12.56 -9.67
N ARG A 272 11.02 13.44 -9.68
CA ARG A 272 10.49 14.09 -8.47
C ARG A 272 9.10 13.57 -8.13
N TYR A 273 8.90 13.25 -6.85
CA TYR A 273 7.63 12.78 -6.36
C TYR A 273 7.23 13.40 -5.02
N ARG A 274 5.98 13.83 -4.92
CA ARG A 274 5.41 14.38 -3.68
C ARG A 274 3.92 14.06 -3.54
N GLU A 275 3.45 14.12 -2.30
CA GLU A 275 2.04 13.92 -1.95
C GLU A 275 1.53 15.04 -1.06
N ALA A 276 0.25 15.43 -1.24
CA ALA A 276 -0.40 16.44 -0.42
C ALA A 276 -1.92 16.24 -0.36
N MET A 277 -2.53 16.67 0.75
CA MET A 277 -3.99 16.80 0.87
C MET A 277 -4.46 18.16 0.36
N VAL A 278 -5.62 18.19 -0.31
CA VAL A 278 -6.23 19.40 -0.88
C VAL A 278 -7.28 19.96 0.07
N PHE A 279 -7.18 21.24 0.40
CA PHE A 279 -8.11 21.95 1.29
C PHE A 279 -8.98 23.00 0.59
N GLY A 280 -8.80 23.18 -0.73
CA GLY A 280 -9.60 24.10 -1.55
C GLY A 280 -8.95 25.47 -1.76
N LYS A 281 -9.74 26.40 -2.28
CA LYS A 281 -9.26 27.73 -2.73
C LYS A 281 -9.47 28.82 -1.67
N GLY A 282 -8.80 29.96 -1.86
CA GLY A 282 -9.00 31.19 -1.07
C GLY A 282 -8.64 31.06 0.41
N ALA A 283 -9.09 32.03 1.21
CA ALA A 283 -8.77 32.13 2.64
C ALA A 283 -9.28 30.94 3.46
N LYS A 284 -10.46 30.39 3.12
CA LYS A 284 -11.00 29.18 3.78
C LYS A 284 -10.11 27.98 3.56
N GLY A 285 -9.60 27.77 2.33
CA GLY A 285 -8.65 26.70 2.04
C GLY A 285 -7.34 26.86 2.81
N ALA A 286 -6.80 28.09 2.85
CA ALA A 286 -5.60 28.42 3.62
C ALA A 286 -5.76 28.12 5.12
N ALA A 287 -6.85 28.58 5.74
CA ALA A 287 -7.13 28.35 7.15
C ALA A 287 -7.31 26.87 7.48
N SER A 288 -8.03 26.10 6.63
CA SER A 288 -8.22 24.67 6.82
C SER A 288 -6.90 23.90 6.69
N ALA A 289 -6.06 24.24 5.70
CA ALA A 289 -4.73 23.65 5.54
C ALA A 289 -3.82 23.94 6.74
N ALA A 290 -3.85 25.17 7.26
CA ALA A 290 -3.09 25.58 8.43
C ALA A 290 -3.52 24.82 9.71
N ALA A 291 -4.83 24.75 9.97
CA ALA A 291 -5.40 24.05 11.12
C ALA A 291 -5.05 22.55 11.07
N PHE A 292 -5.19 21.92 9.92
CA PHE A 292 -4.83 20.52 9.75
C PHE A 292 -3.33 20.27 9.94
N SER A 293 -2.47 21.12 9.36
CA SER A 293 -1.01 21.01 9.53
C SER A 293 -0.59 21.16 10.99
N ALA A 294 -1.21 22.09 11.73
CA ALA A 294 -0.98 22.25 13.17
C ALA A 294 -1.42 21.00 13.96
N GLY A 295 -2.56 20.38 13.60
CA GLY A 295 -3.03 19.12 14.18
C GLY A 295 -2.05 17.96 13.96
N VAL A 296 -1.53 17.82 12.73
CA VAL A 296 -0.50 16.80 12.43
C VAL A 296 0.77 17.05 13.24
N ALA A 297 1.25 18.30 13.32
CA ALA A 297 2.42 18.65 14.11
C ALA A 297 2.23 18.35 15.60
N ALA A 298 1.05 18.66 16.16
CA ALA A 298 0.69 18.32 17.52
C ALA A 298 0.68 16.80 17.76
N PHE A 299 0.07 16.03 16.84
CA PHE A 299 0.06 14.57 16.90
C PHE A 299 1.49 13.97 16.91
N VAL A 300 2.37 14.44 16.02
CA VAL A 300 3.76 13.98 15.94
C VAL A 300 4.51 14.33 17.23
N THR A 301 4.33 15.56 17.74
CA THR A 301 4.99 16.02 18.98
C THR A 301 4.55 15.21 20.19
N LEU A 302 3.23 15.04 20.38
CA LEU A 302 2.66 14.25 21.48
C LEU A 302 3.04 12.76 21.33
N GLY A 303 2.93 12.21 20.14
CA GLY A 303 3.27 10.81 19.85
C GLY A 303 4.74 10.47 20.10
N SER A 304 5.63 11.48 20.01
CA SER A 304 7.06 11.31 20.25
C SER A 304 7.42 11.24 21.75
N THR A 305 6.49 11.56 22.66
CA THR A 305 6.75 11.58 24.11
C THR A 305 5.88 10.54 24.84
N GLY A 306 6.40 9.98 25.94
CA GLY A 306 5.65 9.02 26.78
C GLY A 306 4.34 9.60 27.34
N PRO A 307 4.37 10.75 28.02
CA PRO A 307 3.15 11.42 28.51
C PRO A 307 2.17 11.76 27.38
N GLY A 308 2.67 12.27 26.25
CA GLY A 308 1.82 12.61 25.10
C GLY A 308 1.10 11.40 24.51
N ARG A 309 1.77 10.23 24.40
CA ARG A 309 1.11 8.98 23.98
C ARG A 309 0.01 8.53 24.93
N SER A 310 0.19 8.73 26.24
CA SER A 310 -0.84 8.41 27.23
C SER A 310 -2.10 9.29 27.07
N ILE A 311 -1.93 10.55 26.65
CA ILE A 311 -3.02 11.47 26.31
C ILE A 311 -3.72 11.06 25.01
N LEU A 312 -2.95 10.64 23.98
CA LEU A 312 -3.50 10.29 22.69
C LEU A 312 -4.26 8.94 22.69
N LYS A 313 -3.78 7.93 23.42
CA LYS A 313 -4.36 6.58 23.43
C LYS A 313 -5.88 6.51 23.59
N PRO A 314 -6.51 7.21 24.57
CA PRO A 314 -7.97 7.13 24.73
C PRO A 314 -8.76 7.87 23.65
N LEU A 315 -8.12 8.76 22.88
CA LEU A 315 -8.76 9.56 21.83
C LEU A 315 -8.73 8.87 20.45
N LEU A 316 -8.00 7.77 20.34
CA LEU A 316 -7.72 7.10 19.07
C LEU A 316 -8.43 5.74 19.01
N PRO A 317 -8.84 5.28 17.80
CA PRO A 317 -9.42 3.96 17.62
C PRO A 317 -8.50 2.85 18.14
N ALA A 318 -9.04 1.93 18.92
CA ALA A 318 -8.28 0.79 19.42
C ALA A 318 -7.93 -0.20 18.29
N PRO A 319 -6.77 -0.87 18.36
CA PRO A 319 -6.44 -1.96 17.43
C PRO A 319 -7.54 -3.04 17.43
N GLY A 320 -7.92 -3.51 16.23
CA GLY A 320 -8.97 -4.54 16.06
C GLY A 320 -10.40 -4.01 16.06
N GLN A 321 -10.61 -2.72 16.23
CA GLN A 321 -11.90 -2.07 16.05
C GLN A 321 -11.92 -1.30 14.73
N GLY A 322 -13.10 -1.22 14.10
CA GLY A 322 -13.28 -0.49 12.84
C GLY A 322 -14.74 -0.12 12.61
N PRO A 323 -15.01 0.67 11.56
CA PRO A 323 -16.35 1.15 11.24
C PRO A 323 -17.29 0.01 10.84
N GLY A 324 -18.58 0.17 11.14
CA GLY A 324 -19.62 -0.77 10.73
C GLY A 324 -19.74 -0.87 9.20
N LYS A 325 -20.42 -1.93 8.70
CA LYS A 325 -20.57 -2.17 7.27
C LYS A 325 -21.15 -0.97 6.52
N ALA A 326 -22.27 -0.41 6.99
CA ALA A 326 -22.91 0.75 6.35
C ALA A 326 -21.99 1.98 6.26
N GLN A 327 -21.15 2.19 7.27
CA GLN A 327 -20.18 3.30 7.26
C GLN A 327 -19.05 3.06 6.26
N ARG A 328 -18.57 1.82 6.14
CA ARG A 328 -17.56 1.45 5.13
C ARG A 328 -18.11 1.60 3.71
N ASP A 329 -19.32 1.08 3.47
CA ASP A 329 -19.97 1.13 2.15
C ASP A 329 -20.31 2.58 1.72
N ALA A 330 -20.51 3.49 2.67
CA ALA A 330 -20.72 4.92 2.41
C ALA A 330 -19.39 5.70 2.25
N GLY A 331 -18.26 5.03 2.38
CA GLY A 331 -16.93 5.58 2.22
C GLY A 331 -16.55 5.77 0.74
N PHE A 332 -15.54 6.57 0.49
CA PHE A 332 -14.90 6.72 -0.82
C PHE A 332 -13.59 7.46 -0.69
N PHE A 333 -12.75 7.39 -1.72
CA PHE A 333 -11.61 8.28 -1.88
C PHE A 333 -11.45 8.68 -3.35
N ARG A 334 -10.87 9.85 -3.56
CA ARG A 334 -10.53 10.38 -4.89
C ARG A 334 -9.14 10.99 -4.87
N VAL A 335 -8.30 10.49 -5.74
CA VAL A 335 -6.92 10.93 -5.89
C VAL A 335 -6.68 11.35 -7.34
N ARG A 336 -5.94 12.44 -7.52
CA ARG A 336 -5.39 12.88 -8.80
C ARG A 336 -3.89 12.96 -8.70
N ILE A 337 -3.20 12.38 -9.68
CA ILE A 337 -1.75 12.40 -9.77
C ILE A 337 -1.40 13.17 -11.04
N VAL A 338 -0.87 14.36 -10.90
CA VAL A 338 -0.44 15.19 -12.03
C VAL A 338 0.98 14.81 -12.39
N GLY A 339 1.17 14.23 -13.58
CA GLY A 339 2.46 13.88 -14.14
C GLY A 339 2.95 14.92 -15.13
N GLU A 340 4.26 15.18 -15.14
CA GLU A 340 4.94 16.00 -16.13
C GLU A 340 6.01 15.18 -16.83
N GLY A 341 5.96 15.15 -18.17
CA GLY A 341 6.95 14.47 -18.99
C GLY A 341 8.20 15.31 -19.23
N ASP A 342 9.28 14.65 -19.62
CA ASP A 342 10.53 15.27 -20.05
C ASP A 342 10.40 15.87 -21.47
N GLY A 343 11.45 16.62 -21.93
CA GLY A 343 11.57 17.17 -23.28
C GLY A 343 11.01 18.58 -23.46
N LYS A 344 10.94 19.06 -24.70
CA LYS A 344 10.49 20.41 -25.02
C LYS A 344 8.95 20.54 -24.95
N GLY A 345 8.48 21.53 -24.20
CA GLY A 345 7.06 21.85 -23.98
C GLY A 345 6.43 21.08 -22.81
N PRO A 346 5.39 21.68 -22.19
CA PRO A 346 4.69 21.04 -21.08
C PRO A 346 3.82 19.90 -21.62
N LEU A 347 4.30 18.66 -21.43
CA LEU A 347 3.43 17.50 -21.58
C LEU A 347 2.97 17.09 -20.18
N ARG A 348 1.68 17.22 -19.93
CA ARG A 348 1.05 16.84 -18.67
C ARG A 348 -0.03 15.81 -18.91
N ALA A 349 -0.18 14.93 -17.94
CA ALA A 349 -1.29 14.00 -17.86
C ALA A 349 -1.69 13.84 -16.40
N VAL A 350 -2.94 13.46 -16.17
CA VAL A 350 -3.45 13.18 -14.83
C VAL A 350 -3.89 11.72 -14.75
N ALA A 351 -3.35 10.99 -13.79
CA ALA A 351 -3.94 9.73 -13.39
C ALA A 351 -4.99 9.98 -12.31
N ARG A 352 -6.17 9.39 -12.49
CA ARG A 352 -7.26 9.37 -11.52
C ARG A 352 -7.32 7.99 -10.89
N VAL A 353 -7.23 7.95 -9.55
CA VAL A 353 -7.37 6.73 -8.76
C VAL A 353 -8.48 6.94 -7.74
N GLU A 354 -9.52 6.11 -7.81
CA GLU A 354 -10.69 6.27 -6.95
C GLU A 354 -11.19 4.91 -6.45
N GLY A 355 -11.77 4.93 -5.25
CA GLY A 355 -12.48 3.81 -4.67
C GLY A 355 -13.84 4.24 -4.13
N THR A 356 -14.76 3.28 -4.04
CA THR A 356 -16.17 3.51 -3.69
C THR A 356 -16.54 2.99 -2.30
N SER A 357 -15.54 2.65 -1.50
CA SER A 357 -15.67 2.24 -0.11
C SER A 357 -14.64 2.95 0.76
N ASP A 358 -14.74 2.77 2.06
CA ASP A 358 -13.80 3.30 3.06
C ASP A 358 -12.35 2.93 2.70
N PRO A 359 -11.44 3.91 2.55
CA PRO A 359 -10.06 3.64 2.14
C PRO A 359 -9.28 2.83 3.17
N GLY A 360 -9.51 3.05 4.47
CA GLY A 360 -8.73 2.41 5.53
C GLY A 360 -9.06 0.92 5.73
N TYR A 361 -10.22 0.46 5.29
CA TYR A 361 -10.67 -0.91 5.50
C TYR A 361 -11.29 -1.57 4.29
N GLY A 362 -12.35 -1.00 3.71
CA GLY A 362 -13.08 -1.61 2.59
C GLY A 362 -12.22 -1.72 1.35
N GLU A 363 -11.67 -0.60 0.89
CA GLU A 363 -10.77 -0.60 -0.26
C GLU A 363 -9.42 -1.27 0.04
N THR A 364 -8.90 -1.13 1.27
CA THR A 364 -7.69 -1.81 1.70
C THR A 364 -7.83 -3.34 1.66
N ALA A 365 -8.97 -3.89 2.12
CA ALA A 365 -9.22 -5.33 2.03
C ALA A 365 -9.31 -5.82 0.58
N LYS A 366 -9.91 -5.02 -0.30
CA LYS A 366 -9.94 -5.25 -1.75
C LYS A 366 -8.52 -5.24 -2.35
N MET A 367 -7.73 -4.20 -2.07
CA MET A 367 -6.36 -4.05 -2.58
C MET A 367 -5.47 -5.20 -2.16
N LEU A 368 -5.49 -5.57 -0.87
CA LEU A 368 -4.70 -6.68 -0.34
C LEU A 368 -5.18 -8.02 -0.91
N GLY A 369 -6.48 -8.25 -0.98
CA GLY A 369 -7.07 -9.45 -1.56
C GLY A 369 -6.69 -9.62 -3.03
N GLU A 370 -6.81 -8.57 -3.85
CA GLU A 370 -6.41 -8.62 -5.26
C GLU A 370 -4.89 -8.75 -5.43
N SER A 371 -4.09 -8.21 -4.52
CA SER A 371 -2.63 -8.43 -4.52
C SER A 371 -2.30 -9.91 -4.26
N ALA A 372 -2.94 -10.53 -3.28
CA ALA A 372 -2.77 -11.96 -3.01
C ALA A 372 -3.21 -12.83 -4.19
N LEU A 373 -4.37 -12.52 -4.79
CA LEU A 373 -4.88 -13.23 -5.97
C LEU A 373 -3.98 -13.02 -7.20
N CYS A 374 -3.45 -11.82 -7.40
CA CYS A 374 -2.52 -11.52 -8.49
C CYS A 374 -1.23 -12.35 -8.39
N LEU A 375 -0.63 -12.39 -7.20
CA LEU A 375 0.56 -13.20 -6.95
C LEU A 375 0.29 -14.71 -7.10
N ALA A 376 -0.89 -15.19 -6.68
CA ALA A 376 -1.23 -16.61 -6.69
C ALA A 376 -1.64 -17.12 -8.07
N LEU A 377 -2.44 -16.35 -8.80
CA LEU A 377 -3.14 -16.81 -10.01
C LEU A 377 -2.56 -16.27 -11.32
N ASP A 378 -1.85 -15.13 -11.26
CA ASP A 378 -1.32 -14.47 -12.47
C ASP A 378 0.21 -14.49 -12.53
N ARG A 379 0.86 -15.31 -11.70
CA ARG A 379 2.33 -15.34 -11.52
C ARG A 379 3.11 -15.37 -12.84
N ASP A 380 2.65 -16.14 -13.81
CA ASP A 380 3.30 -16.31 -15.12
C ASP A 380 3.14 -15.09 -16.04
N GLN A 381 2.24 -14.17 -15.69
CA GLN A 381 2.01 -12.91 -16.41
C GLN A 381 2.75 -11.73 -15.77
N LEU A 382 3.41 -11.96 -14.63
CA LEU A 382 4.17 -10.93 -13.92
C LEU A 382 5.60 -10.87 -14.44
N GLU A 383 6.18 -9.66 -14.38
CA GLU A 383 7.59 -9.47 -14.66
C GLU A 383 8.47 -10.44 -13.84
N PRO A 384 9.54 -11.02 -14.42
CA PRO A 384 10.40 -12.00 -13.75
C PRO A 384 11.32 -11.34 -12.71
N ARG A 385 10.74 -10.54 -11.81
CA ARG A 385 11.44 -9.84 -10.74
C ARG A 385 11.12 -10.50 -9.41
N HIS A 386 12.14 -10.74 -8.60
CA HIS A 386 12.06 -11.39 -7.29
C HIS A 386 12.83 -10.60 -6.24
N GLY A 387 12.59 -10.87 -4.99
CA GLY A 387 13.17 -10.12 -3.88
C GLY A 387 12.11 -9.38 -3.06
N VAL A 388 12.53 -8.43 -2.24
CA VAL A 388 11.61 -7.51 -1.56
C VAL A 388 11.24 -6.40 -2.55
N LEU A 389 9.97 -6.34 -2.92
CA LEU A 389 9.42 -5.54 -4.02
C LEU A 389 8.39 -4.53 -3.51
N THR A 390 7.92 -3.69 -4.42
CA THR A 390 6.78 -2.79 -4.23
C THR A 390 5.60 -3.29 -5.07
N PRO A 391 4.36 -2.87 -4.81
CA PRO A 391 3.20 -3.30 -5.58
C PRO A 391 3.36 -3.13 -7.10
N ALA A 392 3.84 -1.96 -7.54
CA ALA A 392 4.02 -1.68 -8.96
C ALA A 392 5.17 -2.48 -9.57
N SER A 393 6.28 -2.68 -8.86
CA SER A 393 7.42 -3.43 -9.37
C SER A 393 7.19 -4.94 -9.41
N ALA A 394 6.29 -5.46 -8.57
CA ALA A 394 5.95 -6.88 -8.51
C ALA A 394 4.83 -7.26 -9.47
N MET A 395 3.78 -6.43 -9.55
CA MET A 395 2.51 -6.79 -10.17
C MET A 395 2.05 -5.82 -11.27
N GLY A 396 2.49 -4.56 -11.22
CA GLY A 396 2.33 -3.55 -12.26
C GLY A 396 0.92 -3.47 -12.86
N ASN A 397 0.85 -3.51 -14.19
CA ASN A 397 -0.42 -3.40 -14.93
C ASN A 397 -1.40 -4.53 -14.60
N ARG A 398 -0.90 -5.72 -14.28
CA ARG A 398 -1.78 -6.85 -13.97
C ARG A 398 -2.62 -6.58 -12.71
N LEU A 399 -2.02 -6.00 -11.67
CA LEU A 399 -2.77 -5.60 -10.48
C LEU A 399 -3.75 -4.44 -10.79
N ILE A 400 -3.36 -3.48 -11.64
CA ILE A 400 -4.28 -2.42 -12.09
C ILE A 400 -5.52 -3.00 -12.76
N GLU A 401 -5.36 -3.98 -13.66
CA GLU A 401 -6.47 -4.67 -14.33
C GLU A 401 -7.39 -5.37 -13.33
N ARG A 402 -6.83 -6.08 -12.36
CA ARG A 402 -7.59 -6.74 -11.29
C ARG A 402 -8.38 -5.75 -10.44
N LEU A 403 -7.75 -4.66 -10.03
CA LEU A 403 -8.40 -3.61 -9.23
C LEU A 403 -9.51 -2.89 -10.00
N ARG A 404 -9.32 -2.66 -11.30
CA ARG A 404 -10.40 -2.15 -12.19
C ARG A 404 -11.58 -3.14 -12.25
N ALA A 405 -11.30 -4.43 -12.45
CA ALA A 405 -12.32 -5.47 -12.44
C ALA A 405 -13.01 -5.63 -11.06
N ALA A 406 -12.36 -5.18 -9.99
CA ALA A 406 -12.91 -5.11 -8.64
C ALA A 406 -13.63 -3.78 -8.34
N GLY A 407 -13.83 -2.91 -9.35
CA GLY A 407 -14.61 -1.68 -9.26
C GLY A 407 -13.83 -0.44 -8.81
N MET A 408 -12.51 -0.48 -8.78
CA MET A 408 -11.69 0.72 -8.58
C MET A 408 -11.45 1.45 -9.90
N THR A 409 -11.25 2.73 -9.83
CA THR A 409 -10.85 3.54 -10.99
C THR A 409 -9.33 3.71 -11.01
N PHE A 410 -8.72 3.36 -12.14
CA PHE A 410 -7.37 3.73 -12.54
C PHE A 410 -7.46 4.22 -13.99
N ALA A 411 -7.43 5.53 -14.23
CA ALA A 411 -7.64 6.11 -15.56
C ALA A 411 -6.65 7.25 -15.80
N ILE A 412 -6.26 7.44 -17.06
CA ILE A 412 -5.54 8.63 -17.50
C ILE A 412 -6.57 9.63 -18.03
N GLU A 413 -6.54 10.83 -17.50
CA GLU A 413 -7.21 12.02 -18.04
C GLU A 413 -6.17 12.84 -18.84
N GLY A 414 -6.61 13.47 -19.92
CA GLY A 414 -5.75 14.39 -20.69
C GLY A 414 -5.29 15.59 -19.85
N ASP A 415 -4.48 16.45 -20.45
CA ASP A 415 -3.96 17.67 -19.78
C ASP A 415 -5.11 18.53 -19.25
N PRO A 416 -5.24 18.72 -17.93
CA PRO A 416 -6.33 19.49 -17.33
C PRO A 416 -6.25 20.98 -17.66
N LEU A 417 -5.12 21.45 -18.18
CA LEU A 417 -4.90 22.84 -18.60
C LEU A 417 -5.04 23.03 -20.12
N ARG A 418 -5.21 21.95 -20.88
CA ARG A 418 -5.46 22.01 -22.31
C ARG A 418 -6.98 22.10 -22.51
N PRO A 419 -7.51 23.17 -23.16
CA PRO A 419 -8.91 23.20 -23.49
C PRO A 419 -9.27 21.98 -24.35
N PRO A 420 -10.48 21.41 -24.22
CA PRO A 420 -10.90 20.27 -25.03
C PRO A 420 -10.69 20.63 -26.50
N SER A 421 -10.04 19.71 -27.24
CA SER A 421 -9.85 19.87 -28.68
C SER A 421 -11.21 20.05 -29.37
N PRO A 422 -11.32 20.95 -30.37
CA PRO A 422 -12.62 21.25 -31.02
C PRO A 422 -13.22 20.06 -31.78
N GLU A 423 -12.53 18.95 -31.91
CA GLU A 423 -12.92 17.79 -32.72
C GLU A 423 -13.96 16.85 -32.05
N GLY A 424 -14.51 17.19 -30.89
CA GLY A 424 -15.52 16.37 -30.19
C GLY A 424 -16.96 16.82 -30.33
N ARG A 425 -17.29 17.81 -31.19
CA ARG A 425 -18.69 18.11 -31.50
C ARG A 425 -19.13 17.29 -32.72
N SER A 426 -19.63 16.09 -32.48
CA SER A 426 -20.46 15.39 -33.46
C SER A 426 -21.63 16.32 -33.80
N SER A 427 -21.72 16.77 -35.05
CA SER A 427 -22.90 17.44 -35.59
C SER A 427 -24.10 16.53 -35.36
N PRO A 428 -25.24 17.10 -34.88
CA PRO A 428 -26.50 16.37 -34.91
C PRO A 428 -26.93 16.18 -36.37
N ALA A 429 -27.18 14.94 -36.77
CA ALA A 429 -27.92 14.63 -37.95
C ALA A 429 -29.41 14.67 -37.66
#